data_2cba7887fb2d1ecfd636afb5e58ae675
#
_entry.id   2cba7887fb2d1ecfd636afb5e58ae675
#
_cell.length_a   1.000
_cell.length_b   1.000
_cell.length_c   1.000
_cell.angle_alpha   90.00
_cell.angle_beta   90.00
_cell.angle_gamma   90.00
#
_symmetry.space_group_name_H-M   'P 1'
#
loop_
_entity.id
_entity.type
_entity.pdbx_description
1 polymer ?
#
loop_
_entity_poly.entity_id
_entity_poly.type
_entity_poly.pdbx_seq_one_letter_code
_entity_poly.pdbx_strand_id
1 'polypeptide(L)' 'MFNNHLHLTPFIHIDDFQQIRINGPFELTVLSPHSCQLSGNGYILIIESENTLISSMNVEEVIINVQELKRLELRKMEIV' A
#
# COMPACT_ATOMS: atom_id res chain seq x y z
N MET A 1 -0.76 9.80 -23.44
CA MET A 1 -1.07 9.82 -21.99
C MET A 1 -0.17 8.85 -21.26
N PHE A 2 0.49 9.33 -20.24
CA PHE A 2 1.38 8.49 -19.46
C PHE A 2 0.64 7.87 -18.29
N ASN A 3 0.78 6.58 -18.20
CA ASN A 3 0.27 5.84 -17.06
C ASN A 3 1.45 5.52 -16.15
N ASN A 4 1.50 6.17 -14.98
CA ASN A 4 2.57 5.94 -14.03
C ASN A 4 2.27 4.67 -13.25
N HIS A 5 2.83 3.58 -13.72
CA HIS A 5 2.71 2.29 -13.06
C HIS A 5 4.05 1.90 -12.48
N LEU A 6 4.08 1.73 -11.17
CA LEU A 6 5.30 1.37 -10.43
C LEU A 6 5.12 0.06 -9.69
N HIS A 7 6.20 -0.71 -9.65
CA HIS A 7 6.28 -1.91 -8.83
C HIS A 7 7.29 -1.68 -7.71
N LEU A 8 6.89 -1.86 -6.47
CA LEU A 8 7.86 -1.86 -5.36
C LEU A 8 8.39 -3.25 -5.07
N THR A 9 7.65 -4.25 -5.43
CA THR A 9 8.01 -5.66 -5.37
C THR A 9 7.11 -6.32 -6.38
N PRO A 10 7.25 -7.61 -6.66
CA PRO A 10 6.32 -8.28 -7.56
C PRO A 10 4.85 -8.20 -7.11
N PHE A 11 4.59 -7.90 -5.83
CA PHE A 11 3.24 -7.93 -5.30
C PHE A 11 2.68 -6.55 -4.92
N ILE A 12 3.42 -5.45 -5.12
CA ILE A 12 2.94 -4.10 -4.83
C ILE A 12 2.97 -3.26 -6.09
N HIS A 13 1.80 -2.78 -6.51
CA HIS A 13 1.61 -2.00 -7.72
C HIS A 13 1.02 -0.63 -7.37
N ILE A 14 1.55 0.42 -7.98
CA ILE A 14 1.09 1.78 -7.77
C ILE A 14 0.69 2.35 -9.11
N ASP A 15 -0.57 2.75 -9.25
CA ASP A 15 -1.09 3.34 -10.48
C ASP A 15 -1.34 4.83 -10.28
N ASP A 16 -0.66 5.66 -11.06
CA ASP A 16 -0.82 7.12 -11.08
C ASP A 16 -0.72 7.79 -9.72
N PHE A 17 -0.01 7.15 -8.77
CA PHE A 17 0.10 7.63 -7.39
C PHE A 17 -1.25 7.85 -6.71
N GLN A 18 -2.30 7.23 -7.24
CA GLN A 18 -3.67 7.34 -6.74
C GLN A 18 -4.23 6.02 -6.25
N GLN A 19 -3.73 4.92 -6.75
CA GLN A 19 -4.20 3.61 -6.35
C GLN A 19 -3.02 2.69 -6.07
N ILE A 20 -3.05 2.06 -4.92
CA ILE A 20 -2.04 1.08 -4.53
C ILE A 20 -2.72 -0.27 -4.43
N ARG A 21 -2.23 -1.23 -5.18
CA ARG A 21 -2.74 -2.59 -5.19
C ARG A 21 -1.69 -3.53 -4.63
N ILE A 22 -2.07 -4.30 -3.64
CA ILE A 22 -1.17 -5.20 -2.95
C ILE A 22 -1.73 -6.61 -3.10
N ASN A 23 -0.95 -7.49 -3.72
CA ASN A 23 -1.34 -8.89 -3.92
C ASN A 23 -0.75 -9.75 -2.83
N GLY A 24 -1.54 -10.67 -2.31
CA GLY A 24 -1.11 -11.60 -1.29
C GLY A 24 -1.67 -11.25 0.08
N PRO A 25 -1.37 -12.08 1.07
CA PRO A 25 -1.94 -11.91 2.41
C PRO A 25 -1.22 -10.79 3.15
N PHE A 26 -1.84 -9.61 3.19
CA PHE A 26 -1.39 -8.49 3.99
C PHE A 26 -2.42 -8.19 5.07
N GLU A 27 -1.93 -7.80 6.23
CA GLU A 27 -2.75 -7.44 7.36
C GLU A 27 -2.68 -5.95 7.59
N LEU A 28 -3.84 -5.33 7.76
CA LEU A 28 -3.93 -3.89 8.03
C LEU A 28 -3.64 -3.68 9.52
N THR A 29 -2.61 -2.94 9.84
CA THR A 29 -2.19 -2.71 11.23
C THR A 29 -2.50 -1.33 11.73
N VAL A 30 -2.53 -0.32 10.85
CA VAL A 30 -2.89 1.06 11.20
C VAL A 30 -3.75 1.61 10.08
N LEU A 31 -4.84 2.27 10.42
CA LEU A 31 -5.67 2.98 9.45
C LEU A 31 -6.16 4.29 10.05
N SER A 32 -5.82 5.38 9.39
CA SER A 32 -6.36 6.71 9.65
C SER A 32 -6.52 7.43 8.31
N PRO A 33 -7.21 8.58 8.24
CA PRO A 33 -7.36 9.28 6.96
C PRO A 33 -6.03 9.68 6.33
N HIS A 34 -4.99 9.86 7.13
CA HIS A 34 -3.70 10.34 6.62
C HIS A 34 -2.60 9.29 6.63
N SER A 35 -2.88 8.12 7.17
CA SER A 35 -1.85 7.11 7.35
C SER A 35 -2.44 5.71 7.32
N CYS A 36 -1.72 4.81 6.68
CA CYS A 36 -2.11 3.41 6.60
C CYS A 36 -0.85 2.55 6.69
N GLN A 37 -0.92 1.49 7.48
CA GLN A 37 0.17 0.52 7.56
C GLN A 37 -0.37 -0.88 7.36
N LEU A 38 0.37 -1.65 6.56
CA LEU A 38 0.06 -3.04 6.30
C LEU A 38 1.31 -3.88 6.49
N SER A 39 1.13 -5.11 6.94
CA SER A 39 2.26 -6.04 7.06
C SER A 39 1.91 -7.36 6.41
N GLY A 40 2.91 -7.97 5.78
CA GLY A 40 2.75 -9.25 5.12
C GLY A 40 3.95 -9.58 4.27
N ASN A 41 4.09 -10.84 3.90
CA ASN A 41 5.17 -11.33 3.05
C ASN A 41 6.57 -10.91 3.54
N GLY A 42 6.73 -10.71 4.85
CA GLY A 42 8.01 -10.28 5.42
C GLY A 42 8.30 -8.80 5.28
N TYR A 43 7.29 -8.00 4.96
CA TYR A 43 7.44 -6.55 4.76
C TYR A 43 6.41 -5.77 5.56
N ILE A 44 6.74 -4.51 5.83
CA ILE A 44 5.81 -3.52 6.35
C ILE A 44 5.72 -2.41 5.31
N LEU A 45 4.49 -2.10 4.90
CA LEU A 45 4.23 -1.01 3.98
C LEU A 45 3.59 0.15 4.73
N ILE A 46 4.18 1.34 4.60
CA ILE A 46 3.71 2.56 5.26
C ILE A 46 3.28 3.54 4.17
N ILE A 47 2.03 4.01 4.25
CA ILE A 47 1.45 4.93 3.29
C ILE A 47 1.00 6.17 4.04
N GLU A 48 1.45 7.34 3.60
CA GLU A 48 0.99 8.62 4.11
C GLU A 48 0.48 9.46 2.96
N SER A 49 -0.70 10.03 3.13
CA SER A 49 -1.36 10.82 2.08
C SER A 49 -2.29 11.84 2.72
N GLU A 50 -2.83 12.72 1.90
CA GLU A 50 -3.85 13.65 2.37
C GLU A 50 -5.13 12.92 2.75
N ASN A 51 -5.48 11.89 1.99
CA ASN A 51 -6.62 11.05 2.32
C ASN A 51 -6.38 9.63 1.82
N THR A 52 -6.66 8.65 2.67
CA THR A 52 -6.44 7.24 2.38
C THR A 52 -7.75 6.48 2.58
N LEU A 53 -8.16 5.71 1.59
CA LEU A 53 -9.39 4.94 1.62
C LEU A 53 -9.11 3.51 1.16
N ILE A 54 -9.51 2.54 1.97
CA ILE A 54 -9.45 1.13 1.56
C ILE A 54 -10.64 0.88 0.63
N SER A 55 -10.35 0.61 -0.62
CA SER A 55 -11.37 0.36 -1.63
C SER A 55 -11.83 -1.09 -1.61
N SER A 56 -10.89 -2.01 -1.39
CA SER A 56 -11.19 -3.44 -1.36
C SER A 56 -10.15 -4.14 -0.50
N MET A 57 -10.58 -5.13 0.23
CA MET A 57 -9.67 -5.93 1.06
C MET A 57 -10.19 -7.35 1.17
N ASN A 58 -9.39 -8.29 0.74
CA ASN A 58 -9.66 -9.73 0.92
C ASN A 58 -8.34 -10.45 1.13
N VAL A 59 -8.38 -11.78 1.27
CA VAL A 59 -7.17 -12.54 1.58
C VAL A 59 -6.13 -12.52 0.46
N GLU A 60 -6.53 -12.18 -0.75
CA GLU A 60 -5.63 -12.22 -1.92
C GLU A 60 -5.18 -10.84 -2.37
N GLU A 61 -5.92 -9.79 -2.04
CA GLU A 61 -5.65 -8.48 -2.59
C GLU A 61 -6.19 -7.37 -1.70
N VAL A 62 -5.41 -6.29 -1.58
CA VAL A 62 -5.84 -5.05 -0.94
C VAL A 62 -5.71 -3.94 -1.96
N ILE A 63 -6.76 -3.14 -2.12
CA ILE A 63 -6.76 -1.98 -3.01
C ILE A 63 -7.01 -0.74 -2.16
N ILE A 64 -6.06 0.20 -2.23
CA ILE A 64 -6.09 1.43 -1.46
C ILE A 64 -6.08 2.60 -2.42
N ASN A 65 -7.06 3.50 -2.27
CA ASN A 65 -7.10 4.75 -3.01
C ASN A 65 -6.53 5.86 -2.14
N VAL A 66 -5.65 6.66 -2.71
CA VAL A 66 -5.00 7.76 -2.00
C VAL A 66 -5.17 9.06 -2.76
N GLN A 67 -5.34 10.15 -2.02
CA GLN A 67 -5.30 11.51 -2.55
C GLN A 67 -4.03 12.16 -2.04
N GLU A 68 -3.24 12.70 -2.95
CA GLU A 68 -1.96 13.34 -2.64
C GLU A 68 -1.06 12.44 -1.80
N LEU A 69 -0.51 11.44 -2.46
CA LEU A 69 0.45 10.54 -1.82
C LEU A 69 1.67 11.34 -1.37
N LYS A 70 1.96 11.34 -0.09
CA LYS A 70 3.07 12.09 0.49
C LYS A 70 4.26 11.22 0.79
N ARG A 71 4.01 9.97 1.18
CA ARG A 71 5.08 9.06 1.54
C ARG A 71 4.62 7.63 1.32
N LEU A 72 5.53 6.86 0.74
CA LEU A 72 5.34 5.43 0.58
C LEU A 72 6.66 4.78 0.97
N GLU A 73 6.61 3.94 1.99
CA GLU A 73 7.81 3.30 2.49
C GLU A 73 7.58 1.81 2.63
N LEU A 74 8.52 1.03 2.09
CA LEU A 74 8.51 -0.41 2.23
C LEU A 74 9.71 -0.82 3.06
N ARG A 75 9.46 -1.48 4.18
CA ARG A 75 10.51 -1.98 5.06
C ARG A 75 10.46 -3.48 5.11
N LYS A 76 11.63 -4.08 5.11
CA LYS A 76 11.72 -5.50 5.33
C LYS A 76 11.60 -5.76 6.84
N MET A 77 10.74 -6.70 7.20
CA MET A 77 10.66 -7.12 8.59
C MET A 77 11.91 -7.91 8.97
N GLU A 78 12.52 -7.51 10.07
CA GLU A 78 13.62 -8.29 10.63
C GLU A 78 13.05 -9.25 11.66
N ILE A 79 13.32 -10.52 11.42
CA ILE A 79 13.00 -11.56 12.39
C ILE A 79 14.27 -11.86 13.14
N VAL A 80 14.26 -11.55 14.40
CA VAL A 80 15.40 -11.84 15.26
C VAL A 80 15.21 -13.16 15.94
#